data_5b7a14ae8c7d815a8e314c06d7f4ecb8
#
_entry.id   5b7a14ae8c7d815a8e314c06d7f4ecb8
#
_cell.length_a   1.000
_cell.length_b   1.000
_cell.length_c   1.000
_cell.angle_alpha   90.00
_cell.angle_beta   90.00
_cell.angle_gamma   90.00
#
_symmetry.space_group_name_H-M   'P 1'
#
loop_
_entity.id
_entity.type
_entity.pdbx_description
1 polymer ?
#
loop_
_entity_poly.entity_id
_entity_poly.type
_entity_poly.pdbx_seq_one_letter_code
_entity_poly.pdbx_strand_id
1 'polypeptide(L)'
;MTFSRRSFIKTTMGAIALPSLTPIASVFAHNHSPEWKTYEVVTELSLADAANQATQGWIPLPLIADTNYFKTVSIKTETSARTSIVKSTSGQAQMIWAEWNESSADRTIKVTTTIATRERNTKFGKPDPALKLSKEELAFWTKGTDLLPTDGIVRQRALEITKSLPKNASDIDKAKAIYNWVVENTFRNPKTRGCGAGDVKMMLETNNLGGKCADLNAVYVALTRAAGVPARDVYGIRVADSSRGYKSLGKGGDISKAQHCRAEFFAKGHGWIAVDPADVRKVILEESGGLPINDPKVVAIRDYLFGNWEMNWLAYNYDHDLLLPGSQLGDAGKIG
;
A
#
# COMPACT_ATOMS: atom_id res chain seq x y z
N MET A 1 45.78 -34.89 16.26
CA MET A 1 46.21 -36.15 15.63
C MET A 1 45.65 -36.17 14.21
N THR A 2 46.56 -36.08 13.28
CA THR A 2 46.44 -36.23 11.82
C THR A 2 45.93 -37.62 11.43
N PHE A 3 45.15 -37.75 10.35
CA PHE A 3 45.47 -38.66 9.23
C PHE A 3 44.61 -38.36 7.99
N SER A 4 45.35 -38.05 6.94
CA SER A 4 45.03 -38.03 5.51
C SER A 4 44.92 -39.48 4.96
N ARG A 5 44.10 -39.68 3.87
CA ARG A 5 44.61 -40.43 2.68
C ARG A 5 43.64 -40.33 1.48
N ARG A 6 44.25 -39.85 0.40
CA ARG A 6 43.81 -39.97 -1.01
C ARG A 6 43.89 -41.43 -1.47
N SER A 7 43.02 -41.84 -2.40
CA SER A 7 43.32 -42.88 -3.36
C SER A 7 42.72 -42.59 -4.73
N PHE A 8 43.61 -42.45 -5.69
CA PHE A 8 43.36 -42.36 -7.13
C PHE A 8 43.15 -43.75 -7.69
N ILE A 9 42.14 -43.92 -8.58
CA ILE A 9 42.15 -45.05 -9.55
C ILE A 9 41.87 -44.46 -10.93
N LYS A 10 42.88 -44.57 -11.81
CA LYS A 10 42.74 -44.41 -13.25
C LYS A 10 42.31 -45.75 -13.85
N THR A 11 41.36 -45.73 -14.77
CA THR A 11 41.26 -46.76 -15.81
C THR A 11 40.66 -46.20 -17.09
N THR A 12 41.20 -46.66 -18.19
CA THR A 12 41.19 -46.17 -19.58
C THR A 12 39.91 -46.47 -20.37
N MET A 13 39.66 -45.57 -21.31
CA MET A 13 39.00 -45.61 -22.64
C MET A 13 38.19 -46.83 -23.08
N GLY A 14 36.97 -46.57 -23.48
CA GLY A 14 36.18 -47.33 -24.47
C GLY A 14 35.08 -46.41 -25.07
N ALA A 15 35.32 -45.94 -26.29
CA ALA A 15 34.35 -45.10 -27.02
C ALA A 15 33.22 -45.98 -27.57
N ILE A 16 31.97 -45.73 -27.14
CA ILE A 16 30.75 -46.19 -27.82
C ILE A 16 29.87 -44.96 -28.01
N ALA A 17 29.65 -44.57 -29.26
CA ALA A 17 28.70 -43.53 -29.65
C ALA A 17 27.26 -44.03 -29.45
N LEU A 18 26.49 -43.37 -28.59
CA LEU A 18 25.06 -43.55 -28.48
C LEU A 18 24.37 -42.20 -28.76
N PRO A 19 23.16 -42.20 -29.37
CA PRO A 19 22.53 -40.99 -29.86
C PRO A 19 22.09 -40.07 -28.73
N SER A 20 22.29 -38.78 -28.94
CA SER A 20 21.89 -37.67 -28.04
C SER A 20 20.39 -37.65 -27.82
N LEU A 21 19.94 -38.21 -26.69
CA LEU A 21 18.63 -37.90 -26.12
C LEU A 21 18.77 -36.52 -25.42
N THR A 22 18.29 -35.48 -26.07
CA THR A 22 18.04 -34.19 -25.42
C THR A 22 17.07 -34.44 -24.27
N PRO A 23 17.40 -34.11 -23.01
CA PRO A 23 16.42 -34.10 -21.97
C PRO A 23 15.44 -32.95 -22.24
N ILE A 24 14.19 -33.30 -22.56
CA ILE A 24 13.08 -32.36 -22.45
C ILE A 24 13.01 -32.02 -20.96
N ALA A 25 13.64 -30.91 -20.57
CA ALA A 25 13.40 -30.29 -19.28
C ALA A 25 11.94 -29.85 -19.27
N SER A 26 11.05 -30.70 -18.76
CA SER A 26 9.72 -30.31 -18.38
C SER A 26 9.86 -29.24 -17.30
N VAL A 27 9.70 -27.98 -17.70
CA VAL A 27 9.52 -26.86 -16.80
C VAL A 27 8.18 -27.08 -16.12
N PHE A 28 8.15 -27.84 -15.05
CA PHE A 28 7.07 -27.80 -14.10
C PHE A 28 7.10 -26.41 -13.49
N ALA A 29 6.31 -25.49 -14.06
CA ALA A 29 5.93 -24.28 -13.37
C ALA A 29 5.18 -24.74 -12.10
N HIS A 30 5.91 -24.84 -11.00
CA HIS A 30 5.31 -25.01 -9.69
C HIS A 30 4.50 -23.74 -9.45
N ASN A 31 3.18 -23.84 -9.62
CA ASN A 31 2.21 -22.86 -9.13
C ASN A 31 2.22 -22.94 -7.60
N HIS A 32 3.33 -22.50 -6.98
CA HIS A 32 3.32 -22.24 -5.55
C HIS A 32 2.42 -21.02 -5.34
N SER A 33 1.27 -21.21 -4.69
CA SER A 33 0.57 -20.08 -4.08
C SER A 33 1.58 -19.40 -3.16
N PRO A 34 1.67 -18.05 -3.18
CA PRO A 34 2.60 -17.34 -2.32
C PRO A 34 2.45 -17.80 -0.88
N GLU A 35 3.56 -18.08 -0.21
CA GLU A 35 3.59 -18.54 1.17
C GLU A 35 3.14 -17.41 2.11
N TRP A 36 2.38 -17.75 3.15
CA TRP A 36 2.02 -16.84 4.21
C TRP A 36 3.24 -16.51 5.08
N LYS A 37 3.49 -15.21 5.29
CA LYS A 37 4.49 -14.69 6.23
C LYS A 37 3.78 -14.03 7.40
N THR A 38 4.27 -14.27 8.61
CA THR A 38 3.72 -13.67 9.85
C THR A 38 4.67 -12.56 10.31
N TYR A 39 4.08 -11.43 10.70
CA TYR A 39 4.80 -10.29 11.26
C TYR A 39 4.16 -9.89 12.58
N GLU A 40 5.00 -9.53 13.55
CA GLU A 40 4.59 -8.86 14.78
C GLU A 40 5.03 -7.39 14.68
N VAL A 41 4.08 -6.48 14.85
CA VAL A 41 4.29 -5.03 14.80
C VAL A 41 3.96 -4.47 16.17
N VAL A 42 4.96 -3.89 16.82
CA VAL A 42 4.80 -3.19 18.10
C VAL A 42 4.70 -1.70 17.82
N THR A 43 3.58 -1.11 18.19
CA THR A 43 3.37 0.35 18.18
C THR A 43 3.40 0.85 19.61
N GLU A 44 4.33 1.74 19.91
CA GLU A 44 4.44 2.39 21.21
C GLU A 44 4.26 3.89 21.04
N LEU A 45 3.34 4.47 21.82
CA LEU A 45 3.12 5.90 21.93
C LEU A 45 3.41 6.31 23.38
N SER A 46 4.37 7.23 23.56
CA SER A 46 4.66 7.86 24.83
C SER A 46 4.33 9.35 24.75
N LEU A 47 3.55 9.83 25.71
CA LEU A 47 3.16 11.22 25.86
C LEU A 47 3.75 11.80 27.18
N ALA A 48 4.97 11.40 27.52
CA ALA A 48 5.65 11.82 28.75
C ALA A 48 5.78 13.34 28.89
N ASP A 49 5.95 14.04 27.76
CA ASP A 49 6.08 15.51 27.73
C ASP A 49 4.76 16.25 28.06
N ALA A 50 3.63 15.54 28.06
CA ALA A 50 2.33 16.09 28.44
C ALA A 50 1.98 15.89 29.94
N ALA A 51 2.99 15.87 30.81
CA ALA A 51 2.80 15.73 32.26
C ALA A 51 1.85 16.80 32.81
N ASN A 52 1.01 16.41 33.77
CA ASN A 52 0.02 17.28 34.42
C ASN A 52 -1.06 17.86 33.49
N GLN A 53 -1.34 17.21 32.35
CA GLN A 53 -2.42 17.57 31.45
C GLN A 53 -3.26 16.33 31.11
N ALA A 54 -4.58 16.51 30.95
CA ALA A 54 -5.40 15.49 30.35
C ALA A 54 -4.98 15.29 28.88
N THR A 55 -4.77 14.06 28.49
CA THR A 55 -4.24 13.73 27.16
C THR A 55 -5.03 12.63 26.48
N GLN A 56 -5.15 12.72 25.17
CA GLN A 56 -5.78 11.69 24.35
C GLN A 56 -4.81 11.19 23.28
N GLY A 57 -4.92 9.91 22.94
CA GLY A 57 -4.16 9.28 21.86
C GLY A 57 -5.04 8.34 21.03
N TRP A 58 -4.74 8.23 19.74
CA TRP A 58 -5.42 7.32 18.81
C TRP A 58 -4.39 6.44 18.12
N ILE A 59 -4.48 5.15 18.32
CA ILE A 59 -3.58 4.17 17.71
C ILE A 59 -4.37 3.39 16.65
N PRO A 60 -3.98 3.46 15.36
CA PRO A 60 -4.70 2.77 14.31
C PRO A 60 -4.65 1.25 14.48
N LEU A 61 -5.77 0.60 14.22
CA LEU A 61 -5.90 -0.85 14.19
C LEU A 61 -6.22 -1.30 12.77
N PRO A 62 -5.79 -2.51 12.36
CA PRO A 62 -6.22 -3.09 11.09
C PRO A 62 -7.74 -3.24 11.07
N LEU A 63 -8.42 -2.52 10.17
CA LEU A 63 -9.86 -2.67 9.90
C LEU A 63 -10.11 -3.72 8.82
N ILE A 64 -9.11 -3.99 8.00
CA ILE A 64 -9.23 -4.84 6.82
C ILE A 64 -9.61 -6.25 7.26
N ALA A 65 -10.75 -6.72 6.76
CA ALA A 65 -11.20 -8.10 6.98
C ALA A 65 -10.21 -9.10 6.39
N ASP A 66 -10.27 -10.33 6.86
CA ASP A 66 -9.48 -11.42 6.32
C ASP A 66 -9.71 -11.58 4.82
N THR A 67 -8.62 -11.57 4.09
CA THR A 67 -8.59 -11.75 2.63
C THR A 67 -7.74 -12.96 2.27
N ASN A 68 -7.64 -13.22 0.98
CA ASN A 68 -6.71 -14.23 0.49
C ASN A 68 -5.24 -13.79 0.52
N TYR A 69 -4.90 -12.57 0.99
CA TYR A 69 -3.55 -12.00 1.05
C TYR A 69 -3.20 -11.32 2.37
N PHE A 70 -4.18 -11.10 3.27
CA PHE A 70 -3.98 -10.43 4.56
C PHE A 70 -4.91 -10.99 5.63
N LYS A 71 -4.40 -11.17 6.85
CA LYS A 71 -5.15 -11.59 8.04
C LYS A 71 -4.62 -10.89 9.27
N THR A 72 -5.51 -10.45 10.16
CA THR A 72 -5.17 -10.04 11.51
C THR A 72 -5.26 -11.25 12.43
N VAL A 73 -4.12 -11.66 13.01
CA VAL A 73 -4.02 -12.85 13.87
C VAL A 73 -4.36 -12.51 15.31
N SER A 74 -3.75 -11.43 15.84
CA SER A 74 -4.02 -10.98 17.21
C SER A 74 -3.69 -9.51 17.39
N ILE A 75 -4.33 -8.89 18.38
CA ILE A 75 -4.04 -7.54 18.86
C ILE A 75 -3.98 -7.60 20.38
N LYS A 76 -2.90 -7.10 20.98
CA LYS A 76 -2.71 -6.98 22.44
C LYS A 76 -2.43 -5.53 22.77
N THR A 77 -3.01 -5.04 23.86
CA THR A 77 -2.82 -3.66 24.32
C THR A 77 -2.33 -3.67 25.77
N GLU A 78 -1.30 -2.89 26.04
CA GLU A 78 -0.71 -2.69 27.37
C GLU A 78 -0.68 -1.18 27.65
N THR A 79 -1.38 -0.71 28.69
CA THR A 79 -1.43 0.70 29.08
C THR A 79 -2.13 0.87 30.42
N SER A 80 -1.87 1.98 31.11
CA SER A 80 -2.62 2.46 32.28
C SER A 80 -3.81 3.37 31.89
N ALA A 81 -3.94 3.74 30.61
CA ALA A 81 -5.01 4.60 30.10
C ALA A 81 -6.39 3.96 30.19
N ARG A 82 -7.41 4.79 30.26
CA ARG A 82 -8.75 4.37 29.86
C ARG A 82 -8.79 4.21 28.36
N THR A 83 -9.22 3.04 27.87
CA THR A 83 -9.22 2.75 26.44
C THR A 83 -10.59 2.30 25.93
N SER A 84 -10.86 2.57 24.67
CA SER A 84 -11.96 1.98 23.91
C SER A 84 -11.57 1.81 22.44
N ILE A 85 -12.23 0.86 21.76
CA ILE A 85 -12.11 0.74 20.30
C ILE A 85 -13.16 1.65 19.69
N VAL A 86 -12.72 2.58 18.86
CA VAL A 86 -13.57 3.55 18.17
C VAL A 86 -13.43 3.42 16.66
N LYS A 87 -14.48 3.80 15.93
CA LYS A 87 -14.47 3.87 14.47
C LYS A 87 -14.67 5.30 14.01
N SER A 88 -14.12 5.63 12.86
CA SER A 88 -14.40 6.89 12.17
C SER A 88 -15.88 7.00 11.78
N THR A 89 -16.33 8.21 11.50
CA THR A 89 -17.71 8.49 11.06
C THR A 89 -18.08 7.74 9.77
N SER A 90 -17.12 7.57 8.86
CA SER A 90 -17.29 6.78 7.63
C SER A 90 -17.33 5.27 7.89
N GLY A 91 -16.86 4.82 9.06
CA GLY A 91 -16.65 3.40 9.38
C GLY A 91 -15.46 2.76 8.69
N GLN A 92 -14.64 3.54 7.97
CA GLN A 92 -13.52 3.03 7.17
C GLN A 92 -12.18 3.01 7.92
N ALA A 93 -12.12 3.54 9.14
CA ALA A 93 -10.98 3.45 10.05
C ALA A 93 -11.43 2.94 11.43
N GLN A 94 -10.56 2.17 12.08
CA GLN A 94 -10.71 1.69 13.44
C GLN A 94 -9.43 1.97 14.22
N MET A 95 -9.58 2.36 15.49
CA MET A 95 -8.44 2.70 16.33
C MET A 95 -8.72 2.44 17.80
N ILE A 96 -7.67 2.29 18.59
CA ILE A 96 -7.75 2.41 20.05
C ILE A 96 -7.71 3.89 20.37
N TRP A 97 -8.77 4.39 21.00
CA TRP A 97 -8.75 5.65 21.69
C TRP A 97 -8.26 5.41 23.13
N ALA A 98 -7.30 6.19 23.57
CA ALA A 98 -6.72 6.13 24.90
C ALA A 98 -6.77 7.51 25.55
N GLU A 99 -7.12 7.56 26.83
CA GLU A 99 -7.20 8.80 27.61
C GLU A 99 -6.48 8.64 28.94
N TRP A 100 -5.63 9.62 29.24
CA TRP A 100 -4.95 9.79 30.53
C TRP A 100 -5.42 11.06 31.20
N ASN A 101 -5.72 10.97 32.49
CA ASN A 101 -6.05 12.14 33.29
C ASN A 101 -4.79 12.92 33.72
N GLU A 102 -4.98 14.10 34.31
CA GLU A 102 -3.87 14.98 34.75
C GLU A 102 -2.93 14.30 35.75
N SER A 103 -3.43 13.41 36.62
CA SER A 103 -2.65 12.69 37.62
C SER A 103 -1.97 11.41 37.13
N SER A 104 -2.14 11.03 35.87
CA SER A 104 -1.52 9.83 35.34
C SER A 104 0.00 9.95 35.31
N ALA A 105 0.69 9.07 36.04
CA ALA A 105 2.16 9.04 36.10
C ALA A 105 2.79 8.46 34.83
N ASP A 106 2.16 7.41 34.28
CA ASP A 106 2.56 6.76 33.03
C ASP A 106 1.55 7.12 31.92
N ARG A 107 2.05 7.65 30.83
CA ARG A 107 1.29 8.01 29.62
C ARG A 107 1.80 7.25 28.40
N THR A 108 1.97 5.95 28.59
CA THR A 108 2.43 5.06 27.54
C THR A 108 1.33 4.09 27.15
N ILE A 109 1.19 3.85 25.86
CA ILE A 109 0.39 2.74 25.33
C ILE A 109 1.25 1.95 24.34
N LYS A 110 1.23 0.63 24.50
CA LYS A 110 1.89 -0.32 23.62
C LYS A 110 0.83 -1.24 23.02
N VAL A 111 0.80 -1.29 21.69
CA VAL A 111 -0.09 -2.16 20.93
C VAL A 111 0.75 -3.13 20.12
N THR A 112 0.60 -4.41 20.38
CA THR A 112 1.25 -5.48 19.63
C THR A 112 0.23 -6.10 18.68
N THR A 113 0.45 -5.94 17.38
CA THR A 113 -0.40 -6.47 16.31
C THR A 113 0.33 -7.58 15.57
N THR A 114 -0.23 -8.78 15.58
CA THR A 114 0.27 -9.90 14.75
C THR A 114 -0.58 -10.04 13.50
N ILE A 115 0.06 -10.03 12.36
CA ILE A 115 -0.60 -10.20 11.04
C ILE A 115 0.04 -11.35 10.27
N ALA A 116 -0.74 -11.95 9.38
CA ALA A 116 -0.22 -12.84 8.35
C ALA A 116 -0.52 -12.24 6.97
N THR A 117 0.47 -12.24 6.10
CA THR A 117 0.37 -11.69 4.75
C THR A 117 0.96 -12.64 3.72
N ARG A 118 0.52 -12.55 2.49
CA ARG A 118 1.15 -13.15 1.30
C ARG A 118 0.96 -12.25 0.09
N GLU A 119 1.83 -12.41 -0.92
CA GLU A 119 1.78 -11.62 -2.15
C GLU A 119 0.36 -11.49 -2.71
N ARG A 120 -0.03 -10.25 -3.00
CA ARG A 120 -1.30 -9.93 -3.63
C ARG A 120 -1.11 -9.79 -5.13
N ASN A 121 -1.66 -10.74 -5.88
CA ASN A 121 -1.55 -10.77 -7.33
C ASN A 121 -2.95 -10.82 -7.96
N THR A 122 -3.25 -9.82 -8.80
CA THR A 122 -4.49 -9.79 -9.56
C THR A 122 -4.31 -10.54 -10.88
N LYS A 123 -5.18 -11.50 -11.11
CA LYS A 123 -5.26 -12.18 -12.42
C LYS A 123 -6.32 -11.49 -13.26
N PHE A 124 -5.91 -10.80 -14.31
CA PHE A 124 -6.81 -10.21 -15.32
C PHE A 124 -7.34 -11.29 -16.27
N GLY A 125 -8.16 -12.19 -15.72
CA GLY A 125 -8.78 -13.28 -16.47
C GLY A 125 -10.23 -12.97 -16.87
N LYS A 126 -11.02 -14.01 -17.13
CA LYS A 126 -12.46 -13.87 -17.42
C LYS A 126 -13.16 -13.21 -16.22
N PRO A 127 -13.96 -12.15 -16.45
CA PRO A 127 -14.69 -11.48 -15.36
C PRO A 127 -15.66 -12.43 -14.64
N ASP A 128 -15.69 -12.34 -13.31
CA ASP A 128 -16.68 -13.00 -12.44
C ASP A 128 -17.86 -12.05 -12.19
N PRO A 129 -19.08 -12.32 -12.68
CA PRO A 129 -20.24 -11.45 -12.48
C PRO A 129 -20.64 -11.24 -11.02
N ALA A 130 -20.21 -12.12 -10.12
CA ALA A 130 -20.48 -11.99 -8.68
C ALA A 130 -19.67 -10.85 -8.03
N LEU A 131 -18.53 -10.47 -8.62
CA LEU A 131 -17.69 -9.38 -8.16
C LEU A 131 -18.24 -8.03 -8.64
N LYS A 132 -19.17 -7.47 -7.84
CA LYS A 132 -19.81 -6.17 -8.09
C LYS A 132 -20.02 -5.43 -6.77
N LEU A 133 -19.97 -4.12 -6.81
CA LEU A 133 -20.39 -3.25 -5.71
C LEU A 133 -21.91 -3.06 -5.72
N SER A 134 -22.50 -2.83 -4.55
CA SER A 134 -23.87 -2.31 -4.42
C SER A 134 -23.92 -0.88 -4.98
N LYS A 135 -25.13 -0.33 -5.17
CA LYS A 135 -25.30 1.06 -5.60
C LYS A 135 -24.73 2.04 -4.58
N GLU A 136 -24.88 1.76 -3.32
CA GLU A 136 -24.43 2.54 -2.18
C GLU A 136 -22.90 2.53 -2.11
N GLU A 137 -22.25 1.37 -2.25
CA GLU A 137 -20.80 1.24 -2.30
C GLU A 137 -20.21 1.94 -3.53
N LEU A 138 -20.86 1.78 -4.70
CA LEU A 138 -20.45 2.47 -5.92
C LEU A 138 -20.46 3.99 -5.73
N ALA A 139 -21.55 4.53 -5.19
CA ALA A 139 -21.69 5.96 -4.90
C ALA A 139 -20.66 6.41 -3.86
N PHE A 140 -20.43 5.62 -2.81
CA PHE A 140 -19.46 5.92 -1.76
C PHE A 140 -18.03 6.01 -2.30
N TRP A 141 -17.60 5.05 -3.12
CA TRP A 141 -16.23 4.98 -3.62
C TRP A 141 -15.97 5.77 -4.89
N THR A 142 -16.98 6.47 -5.43
CA THR A 142 -16.84 7.43 -6.54
C THR A 142 -17.04 8.88 -6.12
N LYS A 143 -17.58 9.12 -4.91
CA LYS A 143 -17.76 10.50 -4.42
C LYS A 143 -16.44 11.18 -4.11
N GLY A 144 -16.40 12.51 -4.24
CA GLY A 144 -15.30 13.34 -3.75
C GLY A 144 -15.31 13.51 -2.23
N THR A 145 -14.17 13.93 -1.70
CA THR A 145 -13.98 14.42 -0.33
C THR A 145 -13.31 15.79 -0.39
N ASP A 146 -13.08 16.44 0.73
CA ASP A 146 -12.48 17.79 0.75
C ASP A 146 -11.09 17.80 0.10
N LEU A 147 -10.24 16.80 0.44
CA LEU A 147 -8.89 16.68 -0.11
C LEU A 147 -8.84 15.94 -1.46
N LEU A 148 -9.83 15.11 -1.76
CA LEU A 148 -9.97 14.38 -3.02
C LEU A 148 -11.25 14.80 -3.76
N PRO A 149 -11.40 16.03 -4.24
CA PRO A 149 -12.57 16.42 -5.03
C PRO A 149 -12.58 15.63 -6.35
N THR A 150 -13.78 15.44 -6.91
CA THR A 150 -13.99 14.74 -8.19
C THR A 150 -14.58 15.63 -9.29
N ASP A 151 -14.69 16.91 -9.02
CA ASP A 151 -15.20 17.96 -9.92
C ASP A 151 -14.09 18.94 -10.31
N GLY A 152 -14.45 20.08 -10.89
CA GLY A 152 -13.54 21.17 -11.25
C GLY A 152 -12.33 20.69 -12.06
N ILE A 153 -11.14 21.13 -11.64
CA ILE A 153 -9.87 20.83 -12.30
C ILE A 153 -9.55 19.31 -12.30
N VAL A 154 -9.98 18.57 -11.25
CA VAL A 154 -9.77 17.14 -11.14
C VAL A 154 -10.55 16.40 -12.24
N ARG A 155 -11.83 16.74 -12.42
CA ARG A 155 -12.65 16.18 -13.49
C ARG A 155 -12.12 16.55 -14.87
N GLN A 156 -11.72 17.79 -15.06
CA GLN A 156 -11.12 18.23 -16.32
C GLN A 156 -9.88 17.40 -16.65
N ARG A 157 -8.97 17.23 -15.70
CA ARG A 157 -7.75 16.43 -15.88
C ARG A 157 -8.06 14.96 -16.16
N ALA A 158 -9.01 14.36 -15.43
CA ALA A 158 -9.42 12.97 -15.66
C ALA A 158 -9.98 12.78 -17.09
N LEU A 159 -10.78 13.71 -17.59
CA LEU A 159 -11.31 13.70 -18.95
C LEU A 159 -10.19 13.86 -19.99
N GLU A 160 -9.23 14.75 -19.78
CA GLU A 160 -8.07 14.92 -20.65
C GLU A 160 -7.24 13.65 -20.77
N ILE A 161 -6.99 12.96 -19.66
CA ILE A 161 -6.23 11.71 -19.64
C ILE A 161 -6.98 10.60 -20.39
N THR A 162 -8.29 10.52 -20.24
CA THR A 162 -9.09 9.43 -20.78
C THR A 162 -9.66 9.70 -22.18
N LYS A 163 -9.49 10.92 -22.74
CA LYS A 163 -10.08 11.33 -24.02
C LYS A 163 -9.68 10.48 -25.22
N SER A 164 -8.47 9.91 -25.18
CA SER A 164 -7.94 9.06 -26.27
C SER A 164 -8.40 7.59 -26.20
N LEU A 165 -9.05 7.21 -25.10
CA LEU A 165 -9.57 5.87 -24.92
C LEU A 165 -10.85 5.67 -25.78
N PRO A 166 -11.15 4.44 -26.20
CA PRO A 166 -12.41 4.11 -26.85
C PRO A 166 -13.61 4.50 -25.97
N LYS A 167 -14.75 4.86 -26.58
CA LYS A 167 -15.97 5.25 -25.83
C LYS A 167 -16.47 4.16 -24.87
N ASN A 168 -16.18 2.90 -25.17
CA ASN A 168 -16.52 1.72 -24.35
C ASN A 168 -15.34 1.19 -23.54
N ALA A 169 -14.33 2.04 -23.28
CA ALA A 169 -13.18 1.67 -22.46
C ALA A 169 -13.62 1.14 -21.09
N SER A 170 -13.02 0.05 -20.66
CA SER A 170 -13.30 -0.57 -19.38
C SER A 170 -12.78 0.28 -18.21
N ASP A 171 -13.24 -0.04 -16.98
CA ASP A 171 -12.70 0.58 -15.77
C ASP A 171 -11.20 0.32 -15.63
N ILE A 172 -10.71 -0.84 -16.07
CA ILE A 172 -9.29 -1.18 -16.08
C ILE A 172 -8.50 -0.27 -17.03
N ASP A 173 -9.03 -0.02 -18.25
CA ASP A 173 -8.36 0.86 -19.22
C ASP A 173 -8.24 2.29 -18.70
N LYS A 174 -9.32 2.83 -18.10
CA LYS A 174 -9.33 4.17 -17.51
C LYS A 174 -8.35 4.27 -16.34
N ALA A 175 -8.40 3.29 -15.41
CA ALA A 175 -7.50 3.22 -14.27
C ALA A 175 -6.03 3.09 -14.70
N LYS A 176 -5.73 2.31 -15.75
CA LYS A 176 -4.38 2.17 -16.30
C LYS A 176 -3.88 3.47 -16.95
N ALA A 177 -4.74 4.16 -17.70
CA ALA A 177 -4.38 5.46 -18.29
C ALA A 177 -4.03 6.49 -17.22
N ILE A 178 -4.84 6.57 -16.15
CA ILE A 178 -4.59 7.46 -15.01
C ILE A 178 -3.33 7.04 -14.23
N TYR A 179 -3.13 5.75 -14.00
CA TYR A 179 -1.92 5.22 -13.37
C TYR A 179 -0.66 5.65 -14.13
N ASN A 180 -0.67 5.46 -15.44
CA ASN A 180 0.44 5.86 -16.30
C ASN A 180 0.67 7.37 -16.25
N TRP A 181 -0.41 8.16 -16.32
CA TRP A 181 -0.29 9.61 -16.23
C TRP A 181 0.32 10.06 -14.90
N VAL A 182 -0.10 9.48 -13.76
CA VAL A 182 0.48 9.80 -12.44
C VAL A 182 1.97 9.45 -12.43
N VAL A 183 2.35 8.25 -12.89
CA VAL A 183 3.76 7.86 -12.96
C VAL A 183 4.59 8.81 -13.84
N GLU A 184 4.04 9.33 -14.92
CA GLU A 184 4.77 10.14 -15.89
C GLU A 184 4.82 11.62 -15.52
N ASN A 185 3.80 12.15 -14.84
CA ASN A 185 3.64 13.59 -14.62
C ASN A 185 3.88 14.03 -13.17
N THR A 186 3.96 13.12 -12.20
CA THR A 186 4.25 13.46 -10.81
C THR A 186 5.73 13.18 -10.48
N PHE A 187 6.17 13.63 -9.33
CA PHE A 187 7.52 13.30 -8.84
C PHE A 187 7.54 13.14 -7.32
N ARG A 188 8.43 12.26 -6.82
CA ARG A 188 8.65 12.13 -5.39
C ARG A 188 9.46 13.30 -4.87
N ASN A 189 8.92 14.01 -3.87
CA ASN A 189 9.60 15.10 -3.19
C ASN A 189 10.03 14.67 -1.78
N PRO A 190 11.32 14.44 -1.53
CA PRO A 190 11.81 13.99 -0.22
C PRO A 190 11.63 15.03 0.90
N LYS A 191 11.46 16.33 0.56
CA LYS A 191 11.23 17.42 1.52
C LYS A 191 9.79 17.48 2.04
N THR A 192 8.84 16.77 1.43
CA THR A 192 7.46 16.69 1.92
C THR A 192 7.43 16.13 3.34
N ARG A 193 6.72 16.81 4.25
CA ARG A 193 6.53 16.36 5.63
C ARG A 193 5.67 15.09 5.68
N GLY A 194 6.03 14.12 6.52
CA GLY A 194 5.27 12.87 6.67
C GLY A 194 5.10 12.12 5.37
N CYS A 195 3.89 11.71 5.06
CA CYS A 195 3.50 11.06 3.79
C CYS A 195 2.94 12.05 2.75
N GLY A 196 2.73 13.31 3.11
CA GLY A 196 2.05 14.34 2.33
C GLY A 196 0.68 14.69 2.90
N ALA A 197 0.07 15.75 2.38
CA ALA A 197 -1.25 16.22 2.78
C ALA A 197 -2.39 15.61 1.94
N GLY A 198 -2.10 15.17 0.72
CA GLY A 198 -3.09 14.61 -0.21
C GLY A 198 -4.05 15.64 -0.78
N ASP A 199 -3.74 16.95 -0.75
CA ASP A 199 -4.59 18.02 -1.32
C ASP A 199 -4.46 18.03 -2.85
N VAL A 200 -5.29 17.23 -3.51
CA VAL A 200 -5.25 17.02 -4.96
C VAL A 200 -5.62 18.30 -5.73
N LYS A 201 -6.58 19.06 -5.24
CA LYS A 201 -6.99 20.31 -5.90
C LYS A 201 -5.84 21.30 -5.94
N MET A 202 -5.19 21.54 -4.81
CA MET A 202 -4.05 22.45 -4.72
C MET A 202 -2.90 21.97 -5.63
N MET A 203 -2.60 20.67 -5.63
CA MET A 203 -1.53 20.12 -6.47
C MET A 203 -1.77 20.36 -7.97
N LEU A 204 -3.01 20.18 -8.45
CA LEU A 204 -3.37 20.38 -9.86
C LEU A 204 -3.47 21.87 -10.22
N GLU A 205 -4.04 22.72 -9.37
CA GLU A 205 -4.17 24.17 -9.62
C GLU A 205 -2.81 24.88 -9.66
N THR A 206 -1.89 24.50 -8.78
CA THR A 206 -0.55 25.08 -8.74
C THR A 206 0.43 24.42 -9.72
N ASN A 207 0.01 23.33 -10.36
CA ASN A 207 0.86 22.45 -11.17
C ASN A 207 2.11 21.96 -10.43
N ASN A 208 2.07 21.94 -9.10
CA ASN A 208 3.11 21.34 -8.25
C ASN A 208 2.73 19.89 -7.93
N LEU A 209 3.10 18.99 -8.83
CA LEU A 209 2.77 17.56 -8.74
C LEU A 209 3.82 16.75 -7.98
N GLY A 210 4.58 17.41 -7.10
CA GLY A 210 5.57 16.78 -6.24
C GLY A 210 5.01 16.43 -4.88
N GLY A 211 5.35 15.22 -4.37
CA GLY A 211 4.88 14.79 -3.06
C GLY A 211 5.44 13.45 -2.62
N LYS A 212 4.85 12.88 -1.58
CA LYS A 212 5.13 11.50 -1.14
C LYS A 212 3.92 10.59 -1.43
N CYS A 213 3.87 9.45 -0.73
CA CYS A 213 2.90 8.41 -1.05
C CYS A 213 1.44 8.85 -0.90
N ALA A 214 1.09 9.64 0.13
CA ALA A 214 -0.26 10.15 0.31
C ALA A 214 -0.64 11.11 -0.83
N ASP A 215 0.27 12.03 -1.21
CA ASP A 215 0.00 12.98 -2.29
C ASP A 215 -0.21 12.27 -3.64
N LEU A 216 0.73 11.39 -4.03
CA LEU A 216 0.72 10.79 -5.35
C LEU A 216 -0.42 9.75 -5.53
N ASN A 217 -0.70 8.97 -4.47
CA ASN A 217 -1.82 8.03 -4.51
C ASN A 217 -3.17 8.74 -4.41
N ALA A 218 -3.27 9.85 -3.64
CA ALA A 218 -4.47 10.70 -3.63
C ALA A 218 -4.80 11.26 -5.03
N VAL A 219 -3.78 11.76 -5.77
CA VAL A 219 -3.97 12.19 -7.17
C VAL A 219 -4.52 11.05 -8.01
N TYR A 220 -3.98 9.84 -7.87
CA TYR A 220 -4.50 8.67 -8.58
C TYR A 220 -5.96 8.38 -8.22
N VAL A 221 -6.30 8.35 -6.94
CA VAL A 221 -7.65 8.03 -6.46
C VAL A 221 -8.66 9.07 -6.91
N ALA A 222 -8.35 10.37 -6.74
CA ALA A 222 -9.26 11.45 -7.13
C ALA A 222 -9.53 11.46 -8.65
N LEU A 223 -8.51 11.31 -9.49
CA LEU A 223 -8.65 11.23 -10.95
C LEU A 223 -9.45 10.00 -11.37
N THR A 224 -9.22 8.86 -10.73
CA THR A 224 -9.92 7.60 -11.01
C THR A 224 -11.41 7.70 -10.65
N ARG A 225 -11.73 8.26 -9.47
CA ARG A 225 -13.12 8.57 -9.08
C ARG A 225 -13.77 9.55 -10.05
N ALA A 226 -13.07 10.61 -10.45
CA ALA A 226 -13.57 11.62 -11.40
C ALA A 226 -13.82 11.03 -12.81
N ALA A 227 -13.11 9.96 -13.19
CA ALA A 227 -13.37 9.19 -14.40
C ALA A 227 -14.54 8.18 -14.26
N GLY A 228 -15.21 8.15 -13.09
CA GLY A 228 -16.35 7.28 -12.80
C GLY A 228 -15.96 5.85 -12.35
N VAL A 229 -14.69 5.61 -12.02
CA VAL A 229 -14.21 4.31 -11.52
C VAL A 229 -14.06 4.38 -10.01
N PRO A 230 -14.68 3.45 -9.23
CA PRO A 230 -14.51 3.44 -7.79
C PRO A 230 -13.05 3.24 -7.41
N ALA A 231 -12.54 4.05 -6.51
CA ALA A 231 -11.15 3.97 -6.05
C ALA A 231 -11.04 4.40 -4.58
N ARG A 232 -9.99 3.95 -3.90
CA ARG A 232 -9.72 4.28 -2.50
C ARG A 232 -8.23 4.25 -2.19
N ASP A 233 -7.83 5.10 -1.26
CA ASP A 233 -6.54 5.00 -0.59
C ASP A 233 -6.55 3.84 0.39
N VAL A 234 -5.38 3.29 0.66
CA VAL A 234 -5.16 2.28 1.71
C VAL A 234 -3.95 2.71 2.52
N TYR A 235 -4.18 3.08 3.76
CA TYR A 235 -3.15 3.57 4.67
C TYR A 235 -2.54 2.41 5.44
N GLY A 236 -1.21 2.44 5.63
CA GLY A 236 -0.51 1.36 6.30
C GLY A 236 0.95 1.67 6.58
N ILE A 237 1.70 0.63 6.92
CA ILE A 237 3.12 0.72 7.26
C ILE A 237 3.88 -0.48 6.69
N ARG A 238 5.11 -0.26 6.20
CA ARG A 238 5.99 -1.35 5.80
C ARG A 238 6.51 -2.07 7.03
N VAL A 239 6.59 -3.39 6.96
CA VAL A 239 6.94 -4.26 8.10
C VAL A 239 8.15 -5.14 7.82
N ALA A 240 8.63 -5.17 6.58
CA ALA A 240 9.79 -5.95 6.18
C ALA A 240 10.49 -5.31 4.96
N ASP A 241 11.70 -5.76 4.70
CA ASP A 241 12.42 -5.42 3.48
C ASP A 241 11.73 -6.02 2.25
N SER A 242 11.95 -5.39 1.08
CA SER A 242 11.44 -5.92 -0.17
C SER A 242 12.20 -7.18 -0.58
N SER A 243 11.47 -8.25 -0.88
CA SER A 243 12.03 -9.48 -1.44
C SER A 243 12.28 -9.38 -2.95
N ARG A 244 11.86 -8.29 -3.58
CA ARG A 244 11.96 -8.06 -5.03
C ARG A 244 13.22 -7.28 -5.44
N GLY A 245 14.12 -7.01 -4.48
CA GLY A 245 15.40 -6.34 -4.75
C GLY A 245 15.35 -4.81 -4.80
N TYR A 246 14.25 -4.19 -4.37
CA TYR A 246 14.12 -2.73 -4.28
C TYR A 246 14.34 -2.26 -2.83
N LYS A 247 15.52 -1.71 -2.56
CA LYS A 247 15.88 -1.21 -1.21
C LYS A 247 14.94 -0.09 -0.73
N SER A 248 14.46 0.73 -1.66
CA SER A 248 13.54 1.82 -1.37
C SER A 248 12.14 1.36 -0.97
N LEU A 249 11.73 0.13 -1.33
CA LEU A 249 10.38 -0.39 -1.11
C LEU A 249 10.23 -1.30 0.11
N GLY A 250 11.22 -1.34 0.98
CA GLY A 250 11.21 -2.14 2.17
C GLY A 250 11.74 -1.42 3.40
N LYS A 251 11.35 -1.90 4.57
CA LYS A 251 11.90 -1.50 5.87
C LYS A 251 11.51 -2.54 6.91
N GLY A 252 12.52 -3.17 7.51
CA GLY A 252 12.39 -4.01 8.69
C GLY A 252 12.97 -3.36 9.94
N GLY A 253 12.85 -4.01 11.09
CA GLY A 253 13.35 -3.52 12.37
C GLY A 253 12.59 -2.29 12.88
N ASP A 254 13.27 -1.17 13.12
CA ASP A 254 12.61 0.10 13.46
C ASP A 254 11.88 0.68 12.25
N ILE A 255 10.56 0.57 12.28
CA ILE A 255 9.65 1.02 11.23
C ILE A 255 8.93 2.32 11.56
N SER A 256 9.36 3.08 12.55
CA SER A 256 8.74 4.35 12.99
C SER A 256 8.64 5.41 11.88
N LYS A 257 9.42 5.27 10.80
CA LYS A 257 9.39 6.15 9.61
C LYS A 257 9.00 5.39 8.32
N ALA A 258 8.35 4.23 8.44
CA ALA A 258 8.01 3.37 7.33
C ALA A 258 6.53 3.43 6.89
N GLN A 259 5.82 4.49 7.31
CA GLN A 259 4.44 4.73 6.87
C GLN A 259 4.40 4.78 5.33
N HIS A 260 3.38 4.13 4.78
CA HIS A 260 3.19 4.07 3.34
C HIS A 260 1.72 3.90 2.98
N CYS A 261 1.24 4.79 2.13
CA CYS A 261 -0.10 4.73 1.56
C CYS A 261 -0.04 4.04 0.21
N ARG A 262 -1.06 3.28 -0.13
CA ARG A 262 -1.28 2.61 -1.41
C ARG A 262 -2.66 2.97 -1.95
N ALA A 263 -3.00 2.51 -3.13
CA ALA A 263 -4.32 2.75 -3.71
C ALA A 263 -4.91 1.49 -4.34
N GLU A 264 -6.23 1.47 -4.42
CA GLU A 264 -6.99 0.44 -5.11
C GLU A 264 -8.05 1.09 -6.00
N PHE A 265 -8.39 0.42 -7.10
CA PHE A 265 -9.60 0.71 -7.85
C PHE A 265 -10.46 -0.56 -7.99
N PHE A 266 -11.75 -0.37 -8.17
CA PHE A 266 -12.66 -1.50 -8.38
C PHE A 266 -13.02 -1.63 -9.87
N ALA A 267 -12.86 -2.82 -10.40
CA ALA A 267 -13.36 -3.17 -11.73
C ALA A 267 -14.41 -4.27 -11.61
N LYS A 268 -15.59 -4.03 -12.20
CA LYS A 268 -16.68 -5.03 -12.21
C LYS A 268 -16.18 -6.34 -12.81
N GLY A 269 -16.41 -7.43 -12.09
CA GLY A 269 -15.95 -8.76 -12.47
C GLY A 269 -14.52 -9.10 -12.05
N HIS A 270 -13.74 -8.14 -11.49
CA HIS A 270 -12.38 -8.37 -11.03
C HIS A 270 -12.20 -7.99 -9.54
N GLY A 271 -13.15 -7.25 -8.96
CA GLY A 271 -13.07 -6.78 -7.58
C GLY A 271 -12.11 -5.61 -7.40
N TRP A 272 -11.60 -5.45 -6.18
CA TRP A 272 -10.60 -4.44 -5.84
C TRP A 272 -9.22 -4.82 -6.35
N ILE A 273 -8.63 -3.97 -7.17
CA ILE A 273 -7.35 -4.16 -7.86
C ILE A 273 -6.31 -3.24 -7.24
N ALA A 274 -5.20 -3.82 -6.84
CA ALA A 274 -4.06 -3.15 -6.22
C ALA A 274 -3.31 -2.26 -7.20
N VAL A 275 -2.94 -1.04 -6.78
CA VAL A 275 -2.02 -0.17 -7.53
C VAL A 275 -1.12 0.63 -6.59
N ASP A 276 0.04 1.07 -7.08
CA ASP A 276 0.92 1.95 -6.32
C ASP A 276 1.83 2.79 -7.23
N PRO A 277 1.30 3.85 -7.87
CA PRO A 277 2.12 4.74 -8.69
C PRO A 277 3.16 5.52 -7.87
N ALA A 278 2.91 5.75 -6.57
CA ALA A 278 3.84 6.44 -5.70
C ALA A 278 5.14 5.65 -5.47
N ASP A 279 5.06 4.33 -5.37
CA ASP A 279 6.25 3.48 -5.24
C ASP A 279 7.07 3.43 -6.53
N VAL A 280 6.45 3.51 -7.70
CA VAL A 280 7.20 3.66 -8.96
C VAL A 280 8.03 4.94 -8.93
N ARG A 281 7.44 6.06 -8.49
CA ARG A 281 8.16 7.35 -8.37
C ARG A 281 9.24 7.30 -7.29
N LYS A 282 9.02 6.50 -6.25
CA LYS A 282 10.03 6.27 -5.22
C LYS A 282 11.25 5.51 -5.76
N VAL A 283 11.02 4.46 -6.54
CA VAL A 283 12.09 3.71 -7.20
C VAL A 283 12.89 4.62 -8.16
N ILE A 284 12.20 5.44 -8.96
CA ILE A 284 12.86 6.41 -9.86
C ILE A 284 13.82 7.33 -9.10
N LEU A 285 13.43 7.80 -7.92
CA LEU A 285 14.26 8.76 -7.17
C LEU A 285 15.33 8.08 -6.32
N GLU A 286 14.98 6.99 -5.63
CA GLU A 286 15.74 6.48 -4.48
C GLU A 286 16.60 5.25 -4.81
N GLU A 287 16.34 4.52 -5.92
CA GLU A 287 17.20 3.40 -6.31
C GLU A 287 18.44 3.90 -7.08
N SER A 288 19.60 3.34 -6.72
CA SER A 288 20.88 3.58 -7.41
C SER A 288 21.24 5.06 -7.61
N GLY A 289 20.75 5.97 -6.76
CA GLY A 289 21.01 7.42 -6.87
C GLY A 289 20.14 8.14 -7.90
N GLY A 290 19.06 7.51 -8.36
CA GLY A 290 18.13 8.00 -9.37
C GLY A 290 18.19 7.18 -10.65
N LEU A 291 17.02 6.80 -11.15
CA LEU A 291 16.88 6.00 -12.38
C LEU A 291 16.02 6.75 -13.40
N PRO A 292 16.32 6.66 -14.70
CA PRO A 292 15.43 7.17 -15.73
C PRO A 292 14.13 6.35 -15.79
N ILE A 293 13.04 6.97 -16.24
CA ILE A 293 11.71 6.34 -16.27
C ILE A 293 11.63 5.07 -17.13
N ASN A 294 12.52 4.96 -18.11
CA ASN A 294 12.65 3.82 -19.01
C ASN A 294 13.71 2.79 -18.57
N ASP A 295 14.30 2.96 -17.39
CA ASP A 295 15.20 1.95 -16.83
C ASP A 295 14.46 0.62 -16.65
N PRO A 296 15.07 -0.54 -16.99
CA PRO A 296 14.44 -1.84 -16.88
C PRO A 296 13.86 -2.14 -15.47
N LYS A 297 14.52 -1.68 -14.40
CA LYS A 297 13.99 -1.83 -13.03
C LYS A 297 12.74 -1.01 -12.81
N VAL A 298 12.69 0.22 -13.35
CA VAL A 298 11.51 1.10 -13.26
C VAL A 298 10.35 0.53 -14.07
N VAL A 299 10.62 0.05 -15.29
CA VAL A 299 9.59 -0.60 -16.13
C VAL A 299 9.03 -1.84 -15.42
N ALA A 300 9.89 -2.70 -14.89
CA ALA A 300 9.47 -3.93 -14.20
C ALA A 300 8.58 -3.63 -12.97
N ILE A 301 8.95 -2.63 -12.14
CA ILE A 301 8.14 -2.29 -10.98
C ILE A 301 6.85 -1.55 -11.36
N ARG A 302 6.88 -0.71 -12.40
CA ARG A 302 5.69 -0.04 -12.96
C ARG A 302 4.66 -1.06 -13.44
N ASP A 303 5.09 -2.09 -14.13
CA ASP A 303 4.19 -3.15 -14.62
C ASP A 303 3.68 -4.00 -13.46
N TYR A 304 4.53 -4.33 -12.50
CA TYR A 304 4.14 -5.11 -11.32
C TYR A 304 3.11 -4.38 -10.46
N LEU A 305 3.33 -3.10 -10.14
CA LEU A 305 2.47 -2.32 -9.23
C LEU A 305 1.13 -1.88 -9.84
N PHE A 306 0.81 -2.33 -11.05
CA PHE A 306 -0.54 -2.28 -11.58
C PHE A 306 -1.16 -3.68 -11.53
N GLY A 307 -1.89 -3.95 -10.47
CA GLY A 307 -2.55 -5.22 -10.20
C GLY A 307 -1.96 -6.01 -9.03
N ASN A 308 -0.77 -5.64 -8.53
CA ASN A 308 -0.09 -6.43 -7.52
C ASN A 308 0.50 -5.56 -6.40
N TRP A 309 0.58 -6.15 -5.21
CA TRP A 309 1.35 -5.61 -4.09
C TRP A 309 2.26 -6.67 -3.50
N GLU A 310 3.50 -6.30 -3.24
CA GLU A 310 4.35 -7.02 -2.31
C GLU A 310 3.81 -6.79 -0.90
N MET A 311 3.48 -7.87 -0.18
CA MET A 311 2.81 -7.80 1.10
C MET A 311 3.79 -7.80 2.29
N ASN A 312 4.91 -7.08 2.16
CA ASN A 312 5.79 -6.64 3.24
C ASN A 312 5.20 -5.43 3.99
N TRP A 313 3.89 -5.40 4.18
CA TRP A 313 3.14 -4.21 4.54
C TRP A 313 1.90 -4.57 5.37
N LEU A 314 1.64 -3.82 6.44
CA LEU A 314 0.45 -3.87 7.26
C LEU A 314 -0.51 -2.76 6.81
N ALA A 315 -1.73 -3.14 6.44
CA ALA A 315 -2.79 -2.22 6.08
C ALA A 315 -3.67 -1.91 7.30
N TYR A 316 -3.93 -0.62 7.53
CA TYR A 316 -4.78 -0.18 8.63
C TYR A 316 -6.21 0.13 8.17
N ASN A 317 -6.40 1.05 7.23
CA ASN A 317 -7.72 1.59 6.91
C ASN A 317 -7.81 2.13 5.48
N TYR A 318 -9.04 2.54 5.09
CA TYR A 318 -9.37 3.13 3.79
C TYR A 318 -9.91 4.57 3.93
N ASP A 319 -9.85 5.16 5.12
CA ASP A 319 -10.49 6.45 5.38
C ASP A 319 -9.66 7.62 4.89
N HIS A 320 -10.33 8.70 4.55
CA HIS A 320 -9.75 9.94 4.08
C HIS A 320 -10.48 11.11 4.74
N ASP A 321 -9.81 12.22 4.95
CA ASP A 321 -10.37 13.39 5.66
C ASP A 321 -10.92 13.00 7.05
N LEU A 322 -10.15 12.20 7.78
CA LEU A 322 -10.55 11.57 9.03
C LEU A 322 -10.69 12.59 10.16
N LEU A 323 -11.85 12.68 10.77
CA LEU A 323 -12.03 13.34 12.06
C LEU A 323 -11.82 12.32 13.18
N LEU A 324 -10.88 12.60 14.10
CA LEU A 324 -10.57 11.70 15.22
C LEU A 324 -11.78 11.58 16.16
N PRO A 325 -12.36 10.37 16.34
CA PRO A 325 -13.55 10.17 17.15
C PRO A 325 -13.31 10.54 18.62
N GLY A 326 -14.19 11.36 19.22
CA GLY A 326 -14.06 11.81 20.60
C GLY A 326 -12.92 12.81 20.82
N SER A 327 -12.33 13.39 19.77
CA SER A 327 -11.36 14.46 19.88
C SER A 327 -12.00 15.72 20.49
N GLN A 328 -11.32 16.31 21.47
CA GLN A 328 -11.68 17.60 22.06
C GLN A 328 -11.29 18.79 21.17
N LEU A 329 -10.54 18.54 20.10
CA LEU A 329 -10.05 19.58 19.19
C LEU A 329 -11.05 19.98 18.09
N GLY A 330 -12.24 19.35 18.02
CA GLY A 330 -13.20 19.59 16.95
C GLY A 330 -12.59 19.41 15.56
N ASP A 331 -12.82 20.35 14.64
CA ASP A 331 -12.29 20.30 13.27
C ASP A 331 -10.75 20.35 13.21
N ALA A 332 -10.07 20.88 14.23
CA ALA A 332 -8.61 20.81 14.34
C ALA A 332 -8.07 19.37 14.56
N GLY A 333 -8.94 18.42 14.91
CA GLY A 333 -8.62 17.01 14.98
C GLY A 333 -8.77 16.27 13.64
N LYS A 334 -9.01 16.97 12.55
CA LYS A 334 -9.10 16.39 11.20
C LYS A 334 -7.69 16.10 10.68
N ILE A 335 -7.51 14.91 10.16
CA ILE A 335 -6.25 14.45 9.54
C ILE A 335 -6.53 13.96 8.12
N GLY A 336 -5.62 14.33 7.19
CA GLY A 336 -5.67 13.94 5.79
C GLY A 336 -4.94 12.64 5.51
#